data_d8c0951c19671995a04232cfb27aaa65
#
_entry.id   d8c0951c19671995a04232cfb27aaa65
#
_cell.length_a   1.000
_cell.length_b   1.000
_cell.length_c   1.000
_cell.angle_alpha   90.00
_cell.angle_beta   90.00
_cell.angle_gamma   90.00
#
_symmetry.space_group_name_H-M   'P 1'
#
loop_
_entity.id
_entity.type
_entity.pdbx_description
1 polymer ?
#
loop_
_entity_poly.entity_id
_entity_poly.type
_entity_poly.pdbx_seq_one_letter_code
_entity_poly.pdbx_strand_id
1 'polypeptide(L)'
;HGPHKNRQWQSYWHNLFAQNEFIALDFIRPKTWNDSDVGPWYSQNCFLFVKKSWLKNNQEWQNLSLNHQFPIDIVHPKVAPLIHNMRLKQWLKLLPSVFRNTFKK
;
A
#
# COMPACT_ATOMS: atom_id res chain seq x y z
N HIS A 1 -6.08 4.82 17.83
CA HIS A 1 -6.69 4.94 16.51
C HIS A 1 -8.18 4.68 16.60
N GLY A 2 -8.99 5.64 16.16
CA GLY A 2 -10.41 5.45 16.03
C GLY A 2 -10.75 4.47 14.90
N PRO A 3 -12.03 4.11 14.73
CA PRO A 3 -12.42 3.24 13.65
C PRO A 3 -12.12 3.88 12.29
N HIS A 4 -11.47 3.13 11.42
CA HIS A 4 -11.21 3.57 10.05
C HIS A 4 -12.45 3.32 9.21
N LYS A 5 -13.04 4.39 8.67
CA LYS A 5 -14.29 4.28 7.91
C LYS A 5 -14.10 3.82 6.47
N ASN A 6 -12.91 3.96 5.90
CA ASN A 6 -12.64 3.61 4.51
C ASN A 6 -11.36 2.80 4.41
N ARG A 7 -11.45 1.52 4.76
CA ARG A 7 -10.32 0.60 4.70
C ARG A 7 -10.25 0.00 3.31
N GLN A 8 -9.24 0.43 2.56
CA GLN A 8 -9.01 -0.06 1.21
C GLN A 8 -7.58 -0.54 1.08
N TRP A 9 -7.35 -1.46 0.15
CA TRP A 9 -6.01 -1.87 -0.22
C TRP A 9 -5.28 -0.70 -0.89
N GLN A 10 -3.96 -0.75 -0.84
CA GLN A 10 -3.12 0.29 -1.43
C GLN A 10 -3.42 0.49 -2.91
N SER A 11 -3.73 -0.59 -3.63
CA SER A 11 -4.07 -0.52 -5.06
C SER A 11 -5.30 0.34 -5.34
N TYR A 12 -6.26 0.38 -4.41
CA TYR A 12 -7.43 1.25 -4.56
C TYR A 12 -7.01 2.72 -4.68
N TRP A 13 -6.13 3.17 -3.78
CA TRP A 13 -5.66 4.54 -3.78
C TRP A 13 -4.76 4.82 -4.98
N HIS A 14 -3.93 3.86 -5.37
CA HIS A 14 -3.10 3.98 -6.57
C HIS A 14 -3.96 4.21 -7.81
N ASN A 15 -5.03 3.43 -7.97
CA ASN A 15 -5.92 3.56 -9.11
C ASN A 15 -6.67 4.89 -9.09
N LEU A 16 -7.12 5.33 -7.91
CA LEU A 16 -7.83 6.60 -7.77
C LEU A 16 -6.92 7.77 -8.14
N PHE A 17 -5.68 7.78 -7.66
CA PHE A 17 -4.71 8.81 -8.00
C PHE A 17 -4.31 8.74 -9.47
N ALA A 18 -4.20 7.54 -10.04
CA ALA A 18 -3.87 7.37 -11.45
C ALA A 18 -4.93 7.97 -12.37
N GLN A 19 -6.21 7.89 -11.98
CA GLN A 19 -7.29 8.53 -12.72
C GLN A 19 -7.15 10.05 -12.77
N ASN A 20 -6.44 10.62 -11.80
CA ASN A 20 -6.18 12.06 -11.74
C ASN A 20 -4.74 12.40 -12.12
N GLU A 21 -4.08 11.51 -12.86
CA GLU A 21 -2.74 11.70 -13.43
C GLU A 21 -1.61 11.79 -12.39
N PHE A 22 -1.76 11.08 -11.28
CA PHE A 22 -0.72 10.92 -10.28
C PHE A 22 -0.15 9.51 -10.36
N ILE A 23 1.15 9.41 -10.10
CA ILE A 23 1.87 8.13 -10.03
C ILE A 23 2.47 7.98 -8.64
N ALA A 24 2.37 6.77 -8.09
CA ALA A 24 2.96 6.46 -6.80
C ALA A 24 4.44 6.15 -6.93
N LEU A 25 5.24 6.71 -6.03
CA LEU A 25 6.64 6.38 -5.87
C LEU A 25 6.78 5.64 -4.54
N ASP A 26 7.21 4.38 -4.61
CA ASP A 26 7.30 3.53 -3.43
C ASP A 26 8.75 3.43 -2.95
N PHE A 27 9.25 4.51 -2.35
CA PHE A 27 10.58 4.49 -1.76
C PHE A 27 10.55 4.61 -0.24
N ILE A 28 9.45 5.06 0.33
CA ILE A 28 9.32 5.27 1.77
C ILE A 28 9.12 3.94 2.49
N ARG A 29 8.24 3.07 1.99
CA ARG A 29 7.95 1.78 2.62
C ARG A 29 9.20 0.93 2.84
N PRO A 30 10.06 0.72 1.83
CA PRO A 30 11.27 -0.08 2.04
C PRO A 30 12.20 0.50 3.09
N LYS A 31 12.31 1.83 3.18
CA LYS A 31 13.20 2.50 4.12
C LYS A 31 12.71 2.43 5.56
N THR A 32 11.40 2.38 5.77
CA THR A 32 10.80 2.42 7.10
C THR A 32 10.26 1.08 7.56
N TRP A 33 10.31 0.07 6.71
CA TRP A 33 9.67 -1.23 6.96
C TRP A 33 10.11 -1.88 8.26
N ASN A 34 11.42 -1.84 8.53
CA ASN A 34 12.01 -2.46 9.72
C ASN A 34 12.38 -1.45 10.80
N ASP A 35 11.98 -0.20 10.65
CA ASP A 35 12.30 0.85 11.62
C ASP A 35 11.28 0.82 12.75
N SER A 36 11.76 0.48 13.95
CA SER A 36 10.89 0.37 15.14
C SER A 36 10.31 1.72 15.59
N ASP A 37 10.92 2.83 15.18
CA ASP A 37 10.42 4.17 15.50
C ASP A 37 9.29 4.61 14.58
N VAL A 38 9.06 3.88 13.51
CA VAL A 38 7.96 4.16 12.56
C VAL A 38 6.84 3.17 12.80
N GLY A 39 5.62 3.67 13.01
CA GLY A 39 4.47 2.81 13.21
C GLY A 39 4.25 1.90 11.99
N PRO A 40 3.95 0.60 12.23
CA PRO A 40 3.84 -0.36 11.12
C PRO A 40 2.73 -0.01 10.11
N TRP A 41 1.67 0.66 10.55
CA TRP A 41 0.63 1.15 9.65
C TRP A 41 1.16 2.19 8.67
N TYR A 42 2.04 3.08 9.15
CA TYR A 42 2.66 4.09 8.30
C TYR A 42 3.63 3.44 7.32
N SER A 43 4.47 2.52 7.81
CA SER A 43 5.40 1.79 6.95
C SER A 43 4.69 1.03 5.84
N GLN A 44 3.51 0.49 6.14
CA GLN A 44 2.73 -0.28 5.19
C GLN A 44 2.09 0.58 4.10
N ASN A 45 1.65 1.80 4.45
CA ASN A 45 0.74 2.58 3.62
C ASN A 45 1.30 3.91 3.13
N CYS A 46 2.56 4.20 3.39
CA CYS A 46 3.11 5.52 3.05
C CYS A 46 3.70 5.52 1.65
N PHE A 47 3.04 6.23 0.75
CA PHE A 47 3.49 6.43 -0.63
C PHE A 47 3.60 7.92 -0.92
N LEU A 48 4.51 8.27 -1.82
CA LEU A 48 4.55 9.59 -2.40
C LEU A 48 3.86 9.56 -3.76
N PHE A 49 2.87 10.42 -3.95
CA PHE A 49 2.18 10.55 -5.23
C PHE A 49 2.64 11.83 -5.93
N VAL A 50 3.08 11.70 -7.15
CA VAL A 50 3.56 12.82 -7.96
C VAL A 50 2.78 12.92 -9.26
N LYS A 51 2.67 14.12 -9.81
CA LYS A 51 2.02 14.32 -11.11
C LYS A 51 2.85 13.68 -12.21
N LYS A 52 2.16 13.05 -13.15
CA LYS A 52 2.77 12.41 -14.30
C LYS A 52 3.64 13.40 -15.09
N SER A 53 3.13 14.63 -15.26
CA SER A 53 3.87 15.69 -15.97
C SER A 53 5.15 16.07 -15.27
N TRP A 54 5.13 16.13 -13.95
CA TRP A 54 6.33 16.41 -13.16
C TRP A 54 7.36 15.30 -13.34
N LEU A 55 6.91 14.06 -13.33
CA LEU A 55 7.79 12.89 -13.42
C LEU A 55 8.51 12.85 -14.77
N LYS A 56 7.87 13.27 -15.85
CA LYS A 56 8.49 13.31 -17.18
C LYS A 56 9.72 14.20 -17.22
N ASN A 57 9.75 15.25 -16.40
CA ASN A 57 10.84 16.22 -16.36
C ASN A 57 11.87 15.92 -15.29
N ASN A 58 11.72 14.80 -14.57
CA ASN A 58 12.59 14.41 -13.45
C ASN A 58 12.96 12.93 -13.57
N GLN A 59 13.88 12.64 -14.49
CA GLN A 59 14.22 11.26 -14.86
C GLN A 59 14.80 10.45 -13.71
N GLU A 60 15.54 11.08 -12.82
CA GLU A 60 16.08 10.36 -11.64
C GLU A 60 14.97 9.77 -10.76
N TRP A 61 13.79 10.41 -10.75
CA TRP A 61 12.64 9.89 -10.00
C TRP A 61 11.84 8.86 -10.78
N GLN A 62 11.97 8.81 -12.11
CA GLN A 62 11.29 7.81 -12.93
C GLN A 62 11.74 6.39 -12.58
N ASN A 63 13.02 6.23 -12.25
CA ASN A 63 13.55 4.91 -11.87
C ASN A 63 12.87 4.39 -10.60
N LEU A 64 12.51 5.27 -9.69
CA LEU A 64 11.81 4.89 -8.45
C LEU A 64 10.39 4.41 -8.74
N SER A 65 9.75 4.93 -9.78
CA SER A 65 8.39 4.48 -10.14
C SER A 65 8.38 3.13 -10.84
N LEU A 66 9.52 2.75 -11.46
CA LEU A 66 9.64 1.49 -12.20
C LEU A 66 10.17 0.34 -11.35
N ASN A 67 10.95 0.65 -10.31
CA ASN A 67 11.64 -0.35 -9.51
C ASN A 67 11.00 -0.49 -8.13
N HIS A 68 9.82 -1.13 -8.08
CA HIS A 68 9.16 -1.42 -6.82
C HIS A 68 9.81 -2.63 -6.14
N GLN A 69 10.30 -2.46 -4.92
CA GLN A 69 10.83 -3.56 -4.11
C GLN A 69 9.71 -4.40 -3.50
N PHE A 70 8.56 -3.78 -3.25
CA PHE A 70 7.42 -4.43 -2.64
C PHE A 70 6.23 -4.48 -3.59
N PRO A 71 5.37 -5.51 -3.46
CA PRO A 71 4.06 -5.44 -4.08
C PRO A 71 3.30 -4.21 -3.61
N ILE A 72 2.40 -3.70 -4.44
CA ILE A 72 1.58 -2.55 -4.05
C ILE A 72 0.72 -2.92 -2.84
N ASP A 73 0.00 -4.04 -2.94
CA ASP A 73 -0.84 -4.54 -1.87
C ASP A 73 -0.03 -5.45 -0.96
N ILE A 74 0.19 -5.00 0.28
CA ILE A 74 0.99 -5.76 1.23
C ILE A 74 0.56 -5.42 2.66
N VAL A 75 0.64 -6.40 3.55
CA VAL A 75 0.37 -6.23 4.97
C VAL A 75 1.68 -6.39 5.73
N HIS A 76 2.00 -5.39 6.56
CA HIS A 76 3.19 -5.45 7.39
C HIS A 76 3.07 -6.58 8.43
N PRO A 77 4.13 -7.34 8.70
CA PRO A 77 4.08 -8.43 9.69
C PRO A 77 3.60 -8.01 11.07
N LYS A 78 3.89 -6.77 11.49
CA LYS A 78 3.42 -6.26 12.79
C LYS A 78 1.96 -5.81 12.75
N VAL A 79 1.40 -5.57 11.57
CA VAL A 79 0.01 -5.20 11.39
C VAL A 79 -0.88 -6.45 11.31
N ALA A 80 -0.37 -7.53 10.74
CA ALA A 80 -1.13 -8.76 10.55
C ALA A 80 -1.78 -9.29 11.84
N PRO A 81 -1.09 -9.33 13.00
CA PRO A 81 -1.73 -9.75 14.25
C PRO A 81 -2.89 -8.85 14.68
N LEU A 82 -2.83 -7.55 14.36
CA LEU A 82 -3.90 -6.61 14.69
C LEU A 82 -5.14 -6.88 13.84
N ILE A 83 -4.95 -7.27 12.59
CA ILE A 83 -6.04 -7.66 11.69
C ILE A 83 -6.69 -8.95 12.18
N HIS A 84 -5.94 -9.82 12.84
CA HIS A 84 -6.42 -11.10 13.34
C HIS A 84 -7.57 -10.95 14.34
N ASN A 85 -7.70 -9.79 14.99
CA ASN A 85 -8.80 -9.50 15.91
C ASN A 85 -10.11 -9.14 15.18
N MET A 86 -10.05 -9.00 13.86
CA MET A 86 -11.24 -8.76 13.05
C MET A 86 -11.94 -10.07 12.75
N ARG A 87 -13.25 -9.99 12.49
CA ARG A 87 -13.99 -11.16 12.04
C ARG A 87 -13.38 -11.66 10.74
N LEU A 88 -13.24 -12.97 10.63
CA LEU A 88 -12.63 -13.59 9.46
C LEU A 88 -13.26 -13.11 8.15
N LYS A 89 -14.59 -12.95 8.14
CA LYS A 89 -15.31 -12.45 6.96
C LYS A 89 -14.85 -11.04 6.56
N GLN A 90 -14.64 -10.16 7.55
CA GLN A 90 -14.16 -8.81 7.30
C GLN A 90 -12.72 -8.83 6.82
N TRP A 91 -11.91 -9.68 7.42
CA TRP A 91 -10.52 -9.84 7.04
C TRP A 91 -10.39 -10.32 5.58
N LEU A 92 -11.19 -11.30 5.20
CA LEU A 92 -11.20 -11.83 3.84
C LEU A 92 -11.59 -10.77 2.80
N LYS A 93 -12.47 -9.84 3.18
CA LYS A 93 -12.85 -8.73 2.30
C LYS A 93 -11.70 -7.76 2.04
N LEU A 94 -10.71 -7.71 2.91
CA LEU A 94 -9.54 -6.84 2.76
C LEU A 94 -8.48 -7.46 1.84
N LEU A 95 -8.58 -8.76 1.55
CA LEU A 95 -7.65 -9.42 0.65
C LEU A 95 -7.98 -9.11 -0.80
N PRO A 96 -6.98 -8.94 -1.67
CA PRO A 96 -7.21 -8.88 -3.11
C PRO A 96 -7.95 -10.13 -3.58
N SER A 97 -8.74 -10.01 -4.65
CA SER A 97 -9.58 -11.11 -5.15
C SER A 97 -8.79 -12.37 -5.44
N VAL A 98 -7.55 -12.25 -5.93
CA VAL A 98 -6.67 -13.39 -6.19
C VAL A 98 -6.44 -14.21 -4.92
N PHE A 99 -6.14 -13.54 -3.80
CA PHE A 99 -5.93 -14.22 -2.52
C PHE A 99 -7.22 -14.79 -1.96
N ARG A 100 -8.33 -14.08 -2.12
CA ARG A 100 -9.64 -14.59 -1.68
C ARG A 100 -9.99 -15.90 -2.35
N ASN A 101 -9.72 -16.01 -3.65
CA ASN A 101 -9.97 -17.24 -4.40
C ASN A 101 -9.10 -18.40 -3.91
N THR A 102 -7.88 -18.11 -3.47
CA THR A 102 -6.99 -19.11 -2.90
C THR A 102 -7.57 -19.74 -1.62
N PHE A 103 -8.24 -18.96 -0.80
CA PHE A 103 -8.79 -19.40 0.49
C PHE A 103 -10.19 -19.99 0.39
N LYS A 104 -10.79 -19.99 -0.78
CA LYS A 104 -12.15 -20.52 -0.98
C LYS A 104 -12.21 -22.03 -1.20
N LYS A 105 -11.11 -22.71 -1.12
CA LYS A 105 -11.07 -24.17 -1.30
C LYS A 105 -11.56 -24.91 -0.08
#